data_8fb9d6eb0b89d6d043ddf55a5b19fd4c
#
_entry.id   8fb9d6eb0b89d6d043ddf55a5b19fd4c
#
_cell.length_a   1.000
_cell.length_b   1.000
_cell.length_c   1.000
_cell.angle_alpha   90.00
_cell.angle_beta   90.00
_cell.angle_gamma   90.00
#
_symmetry.space_group_name_H-M   'P 1'
#
loop_
_entity.id
_entity.type
_entity.pdbx_description
1 polymer ?
#
loop_
_entity_poly.entity_id
_entity_poly.type
_entity_poly.pdbx_seq_one_letter_code
_entity_poly.pdbx_strand_id
1 'polypeptide(L)'
;MAEVKRKWGDRFVAVTQKNTGKGGALMHGLKYATCDQVFLSDADTFVPPDNDGMGYMLAEIERGADAVGGIPSTALKGAGLLPHIRATVKLPMIVMKRTLQQFLGGAPFIISGACGMFRTDVLRKFGFSDRTKVEDLDLTWTLVANGYRIRQANRCIVYPQECNSPRE
;
A
#
# COMPACT_ATOMS: atom_id res chain seq x y z
N MET A 1 10.17 -18.50 -7.32
CA MET A 1 8.94 -18.70 -8.12
C MET A 1 8.44 -20.14 -8.06
N ALA A 2 9.22 -21.15 -8.50
CA ALA A 2 8.80 -22.56 -8.48
C ALA A 2 8.39 -23.07 -7.08
N GLU A 3 9.11 -22.70 -6.04
CA GLU A 3 8.83 -23.08 -4.65
C GLU A 3 7.51 -22.48 -4.15
N VAL A 4 7.25 -21.20 -4.42
CA VAL A 4 5.99 -20.55 -4.04
C VAL A 4 4.81 -21.18 -4.75
N LYS A 5 4.93 -21.48 -6.04
CA LYS A 5 3.89 -22.17 -6.80
C LYS A 5 3.62 -23.57 -6.26
N ARG A 6 4.67 -24.30 -5.84
CA ARG A 6 4.53 -25.63 -5.20
C ARG A 6 3.77 -25.53 -3.87
N LYS A 7 4.04 -24.49 -3.05
CA LYS A 7 3.39 -24.30 -1.74
C LYS A 7 1.94 -23.82 -1.86
N TRP A 8 1.64 -22.94 -2.82
CA TRP A 8 0.36 -22.22 -2.90
C TRP A 8 -0.56 -22.68 -4.04
N GLY A 9 -0.03 -23.53 -4.98
CA GLY A 9 -0.80 -24.07 -6.11
C GLY A 9 -1.47 -23.00 -6.94
N ASP A 10 -2.74 -23.19 -7.27
CA ASP A 10 -3.53 -22.28 -8.10
C ASP A 10 -3.88 -20.95 -7.43
N ARG A 11 -3.61 -20.82 -6.12
CA ARG A 11 -3.73 -19.54 -5.40
C ARG A 11 -2.59 -18.57 -5.70
N PHE A 12 -1.55 -19.04 -6.37
CA PHE A 12 -0.41 -18.22 -6.78
C PHE A 12 -0.37 -18.06 -8.28
N VAL A 13 -0.55 -16.81 -8.75
CA VAL A 13 -0.45 -16.45 -10.16
C VAL A 13 0.79 -15.56 -10.35
N ALA A 14 1.73 -16.03 -11.18
CA ALA A 14 2.90 -15.25 -11.57
C ALA A 14 2.72 -14.76 -13.01
N VAL A 15 2.79 -13.47 -13.20
CA VAL A 15 2.62 -12.84 -14.50
C VAL A 15 3.86 -12.06 -14.88
N THR A 16 4.30 -12.22 -16.11
CA THR A 16 5.39 -11.43 -16.70
C THR A 16 4.84 -10.56 -17.81
N GLN A 17 5.39 -9.35 -17.95
CA GLN A 17 5.00 -8.43 -19.02
C GLN A 17 6.20 -7.59 -19.46
N LYS A 18 6.07 -6.91 -20.61
CA LYS A 18 6.98 -5.83 -20.99
C LYS A 18 6.87 -4.70 -19.97
N ASN A 19 7.97 -4.04 -19.66
CA ASN A 19 7.97 -2.93 -18.69
C ASN A 19 7.04 -1.80 -19.18
N THR A 20 5.98 -1.56 -18.43
CA THR A 20 4.99 -0.49 -18.65
C THR A 20 4.88 0.42 -17.42
N GLY A 21 5.92 0.40 -16.56
CA GLY A 21 5.89 1.10 -15.28
C GLY A 21 5.07 0.37 -14.20
N LYS A 22 5.11 0.90 -12.97
CA LYS A 22 4.45 0.31 -11.81
C LYS A 22 2.92 0.29 -11.98
N GLY A 23 2.32 1.40 -12.38
CA GLY A 23 0.86 1.48 -12.62
C GLY A 23 0.37 0.44 -13.63
N GLY A 24 1.07 0.31 -14.77
CA GLY A 24 0.75 -0.71 -15.78
C GLY A 24 0.87 -2.14 -15.26
N ALA A 25 1.88 -2.42 -14.43
CA ALA A 25 2.04 -3.74 -13.81
C ALA A 25 0.91 -4.05 -12.80
N LEU A 26 0.51 -3.08 -11.99
CA LEU A 26 -0.61 -3.22 -11.05
C LEU A 26 -1.94 -3.44 -11.78
N MET A 27 -2.19 -2.69 -12.85
CA MET A 27 -3.39 -2.87 -13.69
C MET A 27 -3.41 -4.23 -14.39
N HIS A 28 -2.25 -4.75 -14.80
CA HIS A 28 -2.16 -6.09 -15.36
C HIS A 28 -2.46 -7.16 -14.30
N GLY A 29 -1.88 -7.04 -13.10
CA GLY A 29 -2.16 -7.94 -11.97
C GLY A 29 -3.62 -7.94 -11.56
N LEU A 30 -4.28 -6.77 -11.58
CA LEU A 30 -5.69 -6.61 -11.22
C LEU A 30 -6.65 -7.45 -12.07
N LYS A 31 -6.27 -7.82 -13.29
CA LYS A 31 -7.07 -8.71 -14.16
C LYS A 31 -7.24 -10.12 -13.57
N TYR A 32 -6.32 -10.53 -12.70
CA TYR A 32 -6.32 -11.84 -12.04
C TYR A 32 -6.95 -11.81 -10.64
N ALA A 33 -7.32 -10.63 -10.15
CA ALA A 33 -8.00 -10.49 -8.86
C ALA A 33 -9.44 -11.02 -8.96
N THR A 34 -9.80 -11.94 -8.07
CA THR A 34 -11.12 -12.59 -8.03
C THR A 34 -11.93 -12.24 -6.78
N CYS A 35 -11.29 -11.62 -5.78
CA CYS A 35 -11.93 -11.23 -4.52
C CYS A 35 -12.48 -9.79 -4.60
N ASP A 36 -13.37 -9.47 -3.67
CA ASP A 36 -13.98 -8.13 -3.58
C ASP A 36 -13.00 -7.06 -3.08
N GLN A 37 -11.90 -7.48 -2.46
CA GLN A 37 -10.82 -6.61 -1.98
C GLN A 37 -9.49 -7.03 -2.59
N VAL A 38 -8.65 -6.04 -2.87
CA VAL A 38 -7.27 -6.22 -3.34
C VAL A 38 -6.32 -5.49 -2.40
N PHE A 39 -5.34 -6.21 -1.88
CA PHE A 39 -4.21 -5.64 -1.16
C PHE A 39 -3.03 -5.47 -2.10
N LEU A 40 -2.48 -4.27 -2.14
CA LEU A 40 -1.29 -3.93 -2.92
C LEU A 40 -0.10 -3.74 -2.01
N SER A 41 1.02 -4.33 -2.39
CA SER A 41 2.29 -4.21 -1.68
C SER A 41 3.44 -4.17 -2.68
N ASP A 42 4.46 -3.37 -2.38
CA ASP A 42 5.70 -3.40 -3.14
C ASP A 42 6.48 -4.69 -2.85
N ALA A 43 7.26 -5.15 -3.83
CA ALA A 43 8.01 -6.41 -3.73
C ALA A 43 9.09 -6.41 -2.65
N ASP A 44 9.53 -5.22 -2.23
CA ASP A 44 10.51 -4.96 -1.17
C ASP A 44 9.88 -4.69 0.20
N THR A 45 8.56 -4.83 0.31
CA THR A 45 7.83 -4.53 1.55
C THR A 45 7.55 -5.81 2.34
N PHE A 46 8.04 -5.83 3.57
CA PHE A 46 7.79 -6.91 4.52
C PHE A 46 6.54 -6.62 5.36
N VAL A 47 5.61 -7.56 5.36
CA VAL A 47 4.42 -7.55 6.22
C VAL A 47 4.69 -8.48 7.41
N PRO A 48 4.75 -7.98 8.66
CA PRO A 48 5.02 -8.83 9.82
C PRO A 48 3.93 -9.91 10.00
N PRO A 49 4.30 -11.18 10.19
CA PRO A 49 3.32 -12.26 10.32
C PRO A 49 2.56 -12.25 11.66
N ASP A 50 3.12 -11.60 12.67
CA ASP A 50 2.57 -11.44 14.02
C ASP A 50 1.63 -10.22 14.15
N ASN A 51 1.49 -9.43 13.09
CA ASN A 51 0.63 -8.27 13.04
C ASN A 51 -0.58 -8.56 12.13
N ASP A 52 -1.78 -8.60 12.69
CA ASP A 52 -3.02 -8.72 11.90
C ASP A 52 -3.34 -7.41 11.14
N GLY A 53 -2.34 -6.89 10.44
CA GLY A 53 -2.45 -5.64 9.68
C GLY A 53 -3.55 -5.69 8.63
N MET A 54 -3.70 -6.82 7.94
CA MET A 54 -4.74 -6.99 6.92
C MET A 54 -6.13 -7.04 7.54
N GLY A 55 -6.30 -7.68 8.70
CA GLY A 55 -7.57 -7.69 9.43
C GLY A 55 -8.01 -6.29 9.84
N TYR A 56 -7.07 -5.44 10.28
CA TYR A 56 -7.40 -4.03 10.57
C TYR A 56 -7.82 -3.25 9.32
N MET A 57 -7.24 -3.52 8.15
CA MET A 57 -7.64 -2.88 6.91
C MET A 57 -9.02 -3.37 6.44
N LEU A 58 -9.27 -4.66 6.52
CA LEU A 58 -10.59 -5.25 6.22
C LEU A 58 -11.68 -4.67 7.11
N ALA A 59 -11.43 -4.52 8.41
CA ALA A 59 -12.38 -3.91 9.33
C ALA A 59 -12.75 -2.46 8.93
N GLU A 60 -11.81 -1.68 8.38
CA GLU A 60 -12.15 -0.35 7.86
C GLU A 60 -12.97 -0.41 6.56
N ILE A 61 -12.72 -1.38 5.68
CA ILE A 61 -13.57 -1.62 4.50
C ILE A 61 -15.00 -2.00 4.93
N GLU A 62 -15.14 -2.91 5.89
CA GLU A 62 -16.45 -3.31 6.45
C GLU A 62 -17.21 -2.15 7.09
N ARG A 63 -16.49 -1.16 7.65
CA ARG A 63 -17.06 0.09 8.16
C ARG A 63 -17.41 1.10 7.05
N GLY A 64 -17.32 0.68 5.79
CA GLY A 64 -17.71 1.45 4.62
C GLY A 64 -16.60 2.31 4.02
N ALA A 65 -15.32 1.99 4.26
CA ALA A 65 -14.25 2.59 3.47
C ALA A 65 -14.16 1.92 2.09
N ASP A 66 -13.83 2.69 1.08
CA ASP A 66 -13.61 2.21 -0.28
C ASP A 66 -12.13 1.88 -0.52
N ALA A 67 -11.25 2.55 0.22
CA ALA A 67 -9.82 2.31 0.19
C ALA A 67 -9.19 2.60 1.57
N VAL A 68 -8.17 1.82 1.93
CA VAL A 68 -7.52 1.89 3.23
C VAL A 68 -6.01 1.85 3.07
N GLY A 69 -5.31 2.82 3.65
CA GLY A 69 -3.85 2.86 3.71
C GLY A 69 -3.31 2.25 5.01
N GLY A 70 -2.24 1.48 4.93
CA GLY A 70 -1.43 1.09 6.08
C GLY A 70 -0.30 2.09 6.33
N ILE A 71 0.54 1.81 7.33
CA ILE A 71 1.68 2.64 7.72
C ILE A 71 2.98 1.98 7.25
N PRO A 72 3.64 2.50 6.22
CA PRO A 72 5.00 2.11 5.89
C PRO A 72 5.96 2.70 6.94
N SER A 73 6.50 1.84 7.79
CA SER A 73 7.46 2.17 8.85
C SER A 73 8.88 1.84 8.41
N THR A 74 9.85 2.05 9.29
CA THR A 74 11.26 1.70 9.07
C THR A 74 11.69 0.65 10.08
N ALA A 75 12.26 -0.47 9.61
CA ALA A 75 12.85 -1.48 10.47
C ALA A 75 14.19 -0.97 11.00
N LEU A 76 14.23 -0.64 12.29
CA LEU A 76 15.43 -0.03 12.92
C LEU A 76 16.37 -1.06 13.54
N LYS A 77 15.91 -2.28 13.81
CA LYS A 77 16.74 -3.33 14.44
C LYS A 77 17.86 -3.75 13.49
N GLY A 78 19.11 -3.48 13.90
CA GLY A 78 20.29 -3.77 13.08
C GLY A 78 20.54 -2.82 11.92
N ALA A 79 19.76 -1.75 11.80
CA ALA A 79 19.90 -0.75 10.75
C ALA A 79 21.05 0.23 11.05
N GLY A 80 21.66 0.77 10.00
CA GLY A 80 22.67 1.81 10.10
C GLY A 80 22.11 3.18 10.52
N LEU A 81 22.96 4.20 10.56
CA LEU A 81 22.57 5.57 10.94
C LEU A 81 21.54 6.18 10.00
N LEU A 82 21.65 5.97 8.69
CA LEU A 82 20.78 6.57 7.69
C LEU A 82 19.30 6.17 7.85
N PRO A 83 18.93 4.89 8.02
CA PRO A 83 17.55 4.50 8.34
C PRO A 83 16.99 5.17 9.60
N HIS A 84 17.82 5.35 10.67
CA HIS A 84 17.39 6.03 11.89
C HIS A 84 17.06 7.52 11.64
N ILE A 85 17.92 8.25 10.90
CA ILE A 85 17.68 9.64 10.53
C ILE A 85 16.40 9.76 9.69
N ARG A 86 16.24 8.87 8.71
CA ARG A 86 15.01 8.86 7.86
C ARG A 86 13.75 8.57 8.67
N ALA A 87 13.82 7.66 9.62
CA ALA A 87 12.68 7.32 10.47
C ALA A 87 12.21 8.48 11.33
N THR A 88 13.13 9.28 11.90
CA THR A 88 12.79 10.44 12.74
C THR A 88 12.00 11.51 11.99
N VAL A 89 12.19 11.63 10.70
CA VAL A 89 11.42 12.56 9.86
C VAL A 89 10.16 11.90 9.29
N LYS A 90 10.30 10.68 8.78
CA LYS A 90 9.24 9.95 8.06
C LYS A 90 8.07 9.58 8.97
N LEU A 91 8.34 8.99 10.14
CA LEU A 91 7.28 8.48 11.03
C LEU A 91 6.34 9.56 11.56
N PRO A 92 6.81 10.70 12.11
CA PRO A 92 5.91 11.77 12.53
C PRO A 92 5.06 12.31 11.38
N MET A 93 5.65 12.49 10.19
CA MET A 93 4.94 12.98 9.03
C MET A 93 3.84 12.02 8.56
N ILE A 94 4.12 10.71 8.58
CA ILE A 94 3.14 9.70 8.15
C ILE A 94 2.06 9.52 9.21
N VAL A 95 2.44 9.27 10.46
CA VAL A 95 1.49 8.92 11.51
C VAL A 95 0.69 10.14 11.96
N MET A 96 1.35 11.21 12.35
CA MET A 96 0.66 12.40 12.88
C MET A 96 -0.19 13.07 11.81
N LYS A 97 0.37 13.35 10.64
CA LYS A 97 -0.36 14.06 9.58
C LYS A 97 -1.59 13.28 9.12
N ARG A 98 -1.44 12.00 8.81
CA ARG A 98 -2.55 11.17 8.31
C ARG A 98 -3.61 10.93 9.37
N THR A 99 -3.21 10.66 10.62
CA THR A 99 -4.14 10.47 11.73
C THR A 99 -4.88 11.76 12.04
N LEU A 100 -4.20 12.90 12.06
CA LEU A 100 -4.83 14.19 12.29
C LEU A 100 -5.83 14.54 11.18
N GLN A 101 -5.46 14.33 9.92
CA GLN A 101 -6.36 14.54 8.79
C GLN A 101 -7.65 13.70 8.94
N GLN A 102 -7.52 12.43 9.30
CA GLN A 102 -8.67 11.56 9.51
C GLN A 102 -9.50 11.97 10.74
N PHE A 103 -8.87 12.40 11.82
CA PHE A 103 -9.53 12.89 13.03
C PHE A 103 -10.36 14.17 12.74
N LEU A 104 -9.86 15.05 11.90
CA LEU A 104 -10.57 16.26 11.47
C LEU A 104 -11.64 15.99 10.38
N GLY A 105 -11.98 14.73 10.13
CA GLY A 105 -13.01 14.34 9.16
C GLY A 105 -12.54 14.31 7.70
N GLY A 106 -11.27 14.56 7.43
CA GLY A 106 -10.67 14.48 6.10
C GLY A 106 -10.22 13.06 5.73
N ALA A 107 -9.84 12.89 4.46
CA ALA A 107 -9.17 11.69 3.99
C ALA A 107 -7.67 11.76 4.27
N PRO A 108 -6.96 10.62 4.45
CA PRO A 108 -5.51 10.62 4.48
C PRO A 108 -4.95 11.16 3.16
N PHE A 109 -3.89 11.93 3.23
CA PHE A 109 -3.28 12.60 2.08
C PHE A 109 -2.89 11.65 0.94
N ILE A 110 -2.46 10.43 1.29
CA ILE A 110 -2.02 9.41 0.34
C ILE A 110 -2.21 8.02 0.93
N ILE A 111 -2.69 7.08 0.13
CA ILE A 111 -2.55 5.65 0.37
C ILE A 111 -1.21 5.22 -0.25
N SER A 112 -0.28 4.77 0.58
CA SER A 112 1.04 4.34 0.08
C SER A 112 0.92 3.11 -0.82
N GLY A 113 1.59 3.14 -1.97
CA GLY A 113 1.69 1.99 -2.86
C GLY A 113 2.36 0.76 -2.24
N ALA A 114 3.11 0.94 -1.15
CA ALA A 114 3.71 -0.14 -0.39
C ALA A 114 2.71 -0.88 0.53
N CYS A 115 1.57 -0.27 0.84
CA CYS A 115 0.57 -0.86 1.74
C CYS A 115 -0.81 -0.19 1.54
N GLY A 116 -1.57 -0.67 0.59
CA GLY A 116 -2.91 -0.18 0.30
C GLY A 116 -3.91 -1.31 0.07
N MET A 117 -5.09 -1.21 0.66
CA MET A 117 -6.20 -2.11 0.40
C MET A 117 -7.34 -1.32 -0.24
N PHE A 118 -7.91 -1.88 -1.28
CA PHE A 118 -8.95 -1.25 -2.08
C PHE A 118 -10.09 -2.22 -2.34
N ARG A 119 -11.29 -1.72 -2.46
CA ARG A 119 -12.36 -2.47 -3.09
C ARG A 119 -11.99 -2.70 -4.56
N THR A 120 -12.14 -3.93 -5.02
CA THR A 120 -11.74 -4.34 -6.38
C THR A 120 -12.51 -3.60 -7.45
N ASP A 121 -13.81 -3.36 -7.26
CA ASP A 121 -14.67 -2.61 -8.16
C ASP A 121 -14.21 -1.15 -8.32
N VAL A 122 -13.84 -0.51 -7.21
CA VAL A 122 -13.32 0.87 -7.19
C VAL A 122 -11.99 0.95 -7.94
N LEU A 123 -11.07 0.02 -7.65
CA LEU A 123 -9.77 0.00 -8.31
C LEU A 123 -9.88 -0.31 -9.81
N ARG A 124 -10.83 -1.15 -10.23
CA ARG A 124 -11.11 -1.41 -11.64
C ARG A 124 -11.71 -0.20 -12.36
N LYS A 125 -12.51 0.60 -11.66
CA LYS A 125 -13.16 1.79 -12.24
C LYS A 125 -12.16 2.92 -12.48
N PHE A 126 -11.25 3.19 -11.57
CA PHE A 126 -10.32 4.32 -11.65
C PHE A 126 -8.94 3.92 -12.14
N GLY A 127 -8.42 2.79 -11.66
CA GLY A 127 -7.10 2.27 -12.02
C GLY A 127 -5.94 3.17 -11.60
N PHE A 128 -4.75 2.79 -12.06
CA PHE A 128 -3.55 3.60 -11.92
C PHE A 128 -3.28 4.32 -13.23
N SER A 129 -3.14 5.63 -13.15
CA SER A 129 -2.82 6.48 -14.30
C SER A 129 -1.29 6.56 -14.48
N ASP A 130 -0.85 6.65 -15.71
CA ASP A 130 0.55 6.90 -16.10
C ASP A 130 0.86 8.40 -16.29
N ARG A 131 -0.12 9.29 -16.05
CA ARG A 131 0.03 10.75 -16.19
C ARG A 131 1.00 11.36 -15.18
N THR A 132 1.30 10.67 -14.08
CA THR A 132 2.26 11.10 -13.06
C THR A 132 3.19 9.96 -12.67
N LYS A 133 4.37 10.30 -12.08
CA LYS A 133 5.29 9.32 -11.50
C LYS A 133 4.90 8.89 -10.08
N VAL A 134 3.84 9.48 -9.51
CA VAL A 134 3.36 9.23 -8.15
C VAL A 134 1.92 8.72 -8.28
N GLU A 135 1.81 7.51 -8.80
CA GLU A 135 0.54 6.88 -9.18
C GLU A 135 -0.40 6.66 -7.99
N ASP A 136 0.14 6.43 -6.80
CA ASP A 136 -0.61 6.23 -5.57
C ASP A 136 -1.23 7.53 -5.04
N LEU A 137 -0.52 8.64 -5.15
CA LEU A 137 -1.06 9.97 -4.82
C LEU A 137 -2.18 10.36 -5.78
N ASP A 138 -1.96 10.17 -7.07
CA ASP A 138 -2.92 10.49 -8.11
C ASP A 138 -4.22 9.70 -7.95
N LEU A 139 -4.12 8.39 -7.71
CA LEU A 139 -5.28 7.56 -7.42
C LEU A 139 -5.99 8.02 -6.14
N THR A 140 -5.24 8.28 -5.06
CA THR A 140 -5.83 8.74 -3.79
C THR A 140 -6.65 10.01 -4.00
N TRP A 141 -6.12 11.00 -4.68
CA TRP A 141 -6.82 12.27 -4.92
C TRP A 141 -7.98 12.13 -5.89
N THR A 142 -7.85 11.27 -6.88
CA THR A 142 -8.95 10.93 -7.80
C THR A 142 -10.13 10.31 -7.04
N LEU A 143 -9.86 9.39 -6.12
CA LEU A 143 -10.91 8.78 -5.29
C LEU A 143 -11.59 9.83 -4.39
N VAL A 144 -10.80 10.66 -3.69
CA VAL A 144 -11.33 11.73 -2.82
C VAL A 144 -12.20 12.71 -3.62
N ALA A 145 -11.72 13.16 -4.79
CA ALA A 145 -12.45 14.08 -5.66
C ALA A 145 -13.78 13.51 -6.18
N ASN A 146 -13.89 12.19 -6.24
CA ASN A 146 -15.12 11.48 -6.64
C ASN A 146 -15.98 11.03 -5.44
N GLY A 147 -15.70 11.51 -4.23
CA GLY A 147 -16.52 11.25 -3.04
C GLY A 147 -16.32 9.89 -2.40
N TYR A 148 -15.28 9.12 -2.79
CA TYR A 148 -14.96 7.84 -2.18
C TYR A 148 -14.35 8.02 -0.79
N ARG A 149 -14.72 7.12 0.11
CA ARG A 149 -14.29 7.17 1.51
C ARG A 149 -12.95 6.47 1.69
N ILE A 150 -11.93 7.24 2.02
CA ILE A 150 -10.59 6.74 2.28
C ILE A 150 -10.28 6.77 3.77
N ARG A 151 -9.66 5.72 4.29
CA ARG A 151 -9.28 5.58 5.69
C ARG A 151 -7.82 5.16 5.86
N GLN A 152 -7.32 5.33 7.07
CA GLN A 152 -6.00 4.89 7.51
C GLN A 152 -6.14 3.83 8.60
N ALA A 153 -5.58 2.65 8.38
CA ALA A 153 -5.46 1.60 9.39
C ALA A 153 -4.13 1.77 10.15
N ASN A 154 -4.14 2.51 11.25
CA ASN A 154 -2.91 2.85 12.01
C ASN A 154 -2.22 1.62 12.63
N ARG A 155 -2.90 0.50 12.78
CA ARG A 155 -2.34 -0.75 13.28
C ARG A 155 -1.76 -1.65 12.18
N CYS A 156 -2.02 -1.36 10.92
CA CYS A 156 -1.39 -2.05 9.80
C CYS A 156 -0.02 -1.41 9.52
N ILE A 157 1.03 -2.00 10.09
CA ILE A 157 2.40 -1.52 9.93
C ILE A 157 3.16 -2.48 9.02
N VAL A 158 3.80 -1.95 8.00
CA VAL A 158 4.66 -2.69 7.07
C VAL A 158 6.06 -2.06 7.01
N TYR A 159 7.05 -2.82 6.60
CA TYR A 159 8.44 -2.41 6.57
C TYR A 159 9.01 -2.52 5.15
N PRO A 160 8.97 -1.45 4.35
CA PRO A 160 9.71 -1.39 3.10
C PRO A 160 11.21 -1.53 3.34
N GLN A 161 11.92 -2.15 2.43
CA GLN A 161 13.38 -2.21 2.47
C GLN A 161 13.95 -0.79 2.35
N GLU A 162 14.76 -0.40 3.30
CA GLU A 162 15.41 0.92 3.32
C GLU A 162 16.85 0.80 2.83
N CYS A 163 17.30 1.82 2.08
CA CYS A 163 18.71 1.92 1.70
C CYS A 163 19.59 2.11 2.94
N ASN A 164 20.65 1.32 3.06
CA ASN A 164 21.57 1.40 4.18
C ASN A 164 22.69 2.44 3.97
N SER A 165 22.89 2.87 2.73
CA SER A 165 23.93 3.85 2.38
C SER A 165 23.38 4.89 1.38
N PRO A 166 24.03 6.09 1.32
CA PRO A 166 23.65 7.13 0.35
C PRO A 166 23.92 6.76 -1.12
N ARG A 167 24.58 5.62 -1.38
CA ARG A 167 24.96 5.16 -2.72
C ARG A 167 24.02 4.06 -3.26
N GLU A 168 23.13 3.55 -2.44
CA GLU A 168 22.03 2.66 -2.81
C GLU A 168 20.79 3.47 -3.20
#